data_982fb5f1f1ea273c4c5821502c9908fb
#
_entry.id   982fb5f1f1ea273c4c5821502c9908fb
#
_cell.length_a   1.000
_cell.length_b   1.000
_cell.length_c   1.000
_cell.angle_alpha   90.00
_cell.angle_beta   90.00
_cell.angle_gamma   90.00
#
_symmetry.space_group_name_H-M   'P 1'
#
loop_
_entity.id
_entity.type
_entity.pdbx_description
1 polymer ?
#
loop_
_entity_poly.entity_id
_entity_poly.type
_entity_poly.pdbx_seq_one_letter_code
_entity_poly.pdbx_strand_id
1 'polypeptide(L)'
;MATIREFFQNLLYQIPAIGISDIVDILVVSIIFYSLLRLIRSTSAARVARAILLLLAITLLTDVLNLYTLNWLLNKILEVGAIALIIVFQPELRRALERVGAQLHFHLLSSESGATTEKSAISATVQACEIMSRERVGVLLIFERETPLDEYFKTGTIVDAQLSEQLLRNLFFKNSPLHDGAVIVRGGRVAAAGCVMPLSDNPHLPSDLGTRHRAGVGTSEVSDAVVVIVSEENGTISVAIGGMLKRHLAPQTLQRLLSNELLADEAEKKTLLKRLAGCFSRKDGSK
;
A
#
# COMPACT_ATOMS: atom_id res chain seq x y z
N MET A 1 -12.93 -47.96 15.28
CA MET A 1 -11.81 -47.46 16.14
C MET A 1 -10.43 -47.95 15.70
N ALA A 2 -10.32 -49.01 14.91
CA ALA A 2 -9.04 -49.47 14.35
C ALA A 2 -8.44 -48.49 13.33
N THR A 3 -9.25 -47.92 12.47
CA THR A 3 -8.85 -47.07 11.35
C THR A 3 -8.14 -45.76 11.76
N ILE A 4 -8.53 -45.13 12.86
CA ILE A 4 -7.87 -43.89 13.33
C ILE A 4 -6.51 -44.18 13.95
N ARG A 5 -6.35 -45.31 14.60
CA ARG A 5 -5.09 -45.73 15.21
C ARG A 5 -4.06 -46.15 14.14
N GLU A 6 -4.52 -46.84 13.10
CA GLU A 6 -3.69 -47.19 11.94
C GLU A 6 -3.29 -45.98 11.10
N PHE A 7 -4.22 -45.02 10.97
CA PHE A 7 -3.91 -43.75 10.31
C PHE A 7 -2.79 -42.97 11.06
N PHE A 8 -2.91 -42.85 12.37
CA PHE A 8 -1.89 -42.19 13.19
C PHE A 8 -0.57 -42.98 13.24
N GLN A 9 -0.60 -44.32 13.25
CA GLN A 9 0.62 -45.14 13.19
C GLN A 9 1.30 -45.02 11.82
N ASN A 10 0.57 -45.05 10.71
CA ASN A 10 1.12 -44.83 9.38
C ASN A 10 1.68 -43.41 9.21
N LEU A 11 1.02 -42.39 9.80
CA LEU A 11 1.53 -41.03 9.79
C LEU A 11 2.86 -40.90 10.55
N LEU A 12 2.99 -41.55 11.69
CA LEU A 12 4.22 -41.57 12.50
C LEU A 12 5.35 -42.36 11.84
N TYR A 13 5.03 -43.42 11.07
CA TYR A 13 6.04 -44.22 10.34
C TYR A 13 6.52 -43.56 9.05
N GLN A 14 5.77 -42.58 8.51
CA GLN A 14 6.14 -41.78 7.33
C GLN A 14 6.91 -40.50 7.68
N ILE A 15 7.22 -40.23 8.94
CA ILE A 15 8.08 -39.11 9.31
C ILE A 15 9.53 -39.54 9.06
N PRO A 16 10.13 -39.28 7.87
CA PRO A 16 11.56 -39.46 7.69
C PRO A 16 12.28 -38.53 8.67
N ALA A 17 13.48 -38.88 9.05
CA ALA A 17 14.29 -38.07 9.96
C ALA A 17 14.24 -36.62 9.52
N ILE A 18 13.63 -35.74 10.35
CA ILE A 18 13.42 -34.33 10.06
C ILE A 18 14.78 -33.70 9.81
N GLY A 19 15.05 -33.40 8.56
CA GLY A 19 16.26 -32.70 8.12
C GLY A 19 16.15 -31.19 8.34
N ILE A 20 17.27 -30.51 8.28
CA ILE A 20 17.31 -29.03 8.36
C ILE A 20 16.50 -28.42 7.20
N SER A 21 16.46 -29.07 6.03
CA SER A 21 15.64 -28.67 4.88
C SER A 21 14.15 -28.64 5.19
N ASP A 22 13.64 -29.61 5.97
CA ASP A 22 12.20 -29.70 6.30
C ASP A 22 11.77 -28.59 7.27
N ILE A 23 12.67 -28.21 8.19
CA ILE A 23 12.45 -27.07 9.10
C ILE A 23 12.40 -25.77 8.31
N VAL A 24 13.29 -25.58 7.34
CA VAL A 24 13.31 -24.39 6.47
C VAL A 24 12.06 -24.34 5.60
N ASP A 25 11.61 -25.47 5.05
CA ASP A 25 10.40 -25.57 4.23
C ASP A 25 9.15 -25.20 5.05
N ILE A 26 8.98 -25.78 6.24
CA ILE A 26 7.88 -25.44 7.16
C ILE A 26 7.91 -23.95 7.55
N LEU A 27 9.09 -23.39 7.77
CA LEU A 27 9.23 -21.98 8.15
C LEU A 27 8.87 -21.06 6.99
N VAL A 28 9.33 -21.36 5.77
CA VAL A 28 9.00 -20.60 4.56
C VAL A 28 7.48 -20.66 4.28
N VAL A 29 6.90 -21.86 4.31
CA VAL A 29 5.45 -22.05 4.12
C VAL A 29 4.65 -21.29 5.21
N SER A 30 5.09 -21.34 6.47
CA SER A 30 4.45 -20.62 7.58
C SER A 30 4.50 -19.10 7.39
N ILE A 31 5.63 -18.55 6.92
CA ILE A 31 5.76 -17.12 6.64
C ILE A 31 4.86 -16.71 5.47
N ILE A 32 4.82 -17.50 4.41
CA ILE A 32 3.94 -17.25 3.26
C ILE A 32 2.48 -17.28 3.71
N PHE A 33 2.08 -18.28 4.49
CA PHE A 33 0.71 -18.43 4.99
C PHE A 33 0.32 -17.30 5.96
N TYR A 34 1.23 -16.91 6.86
CA TYR A 34 1.02 -15.77 7.76
C TYR A 34 0.86 -14.46 7.00
N SER A 35 1.70 -14.22 5.98
CA SER A 35 1.61 -13.02 5.13
C SER A 35 0.30 -12.98 4.34
N LEU A 36 -0.14 -14.14 3.82
CA LEU A 36 -1.42 -14.29 3.12
C LEU A 36 -2.61 -14.03 4.05
N LEU A 37 -2.59 -14.59 5.26
CA LEU A 37 -3.64 -14.36 6.27
C LEU A 37 -3.69 -12.90 6.73
N ARG A 38 -2.54 -12.24 6.85
CA ARG A 38 -2.47 -10.81 7.19
C ARG A 38 -3.06 -9.94 6.08
N LEU A 39 -2.80 -10.28 4.82
CA LEU A 39 -3.34 -9.58 3.65
C LEU A 39 -4.88 -9.69 3.58
N ILE A 40 -5.43 -10.83 3.99
CA ILE A 40 -6.88 -11.10 3.95
C ILE A 40 -7.65 -10.33 5.04
N ARG A 41 -7.02 -9.95 6.16
CA ARG A 41 -7.72 -9.38 7.34
C ARG A 41 -8.41 -8.04 7.08
N SER A 42 -7.99 -7.24 6.11
CA SER A 42 -8.46 -5.85 5.91
C SER A 42 -9.39 -5.64 4.71
N THR A 43 -9.80 -6.69 3.97
CA THR A 43 -10.50 -6.53 2.70
C THR A 43 -11.82 -7.33 2.63
N SER A 44 -12.69 -6.95 1.68
CA SER A 44 -13.91 -7.72 1.30
C SER A 44 -13.60 -9.17 0.94
N ALA A 45 -12.37 -9.45 0.51
CA ALA A 45 -11.83 -10.79 0.26
C ALA A 45 -11.86 -11.71 1.49
N ALA A 46 -11.82 -11.18 2.72
CA ALA A 46 -11.92 -11.98 3.94
C ALA A 46 -13.25 -12.73 4.09
N ARG A 47 -14.32 -12.20 3.54
CA ARG A 47 -15.64 -12.86 3.55
C ARG A 47 -15.66 -14.07 2.62
N VAL A 48 -15.09 -13.91 1.42
CA VAL A 48 -14.99 -14.98 0.42
C VAL A 48 -14.04 -16.08 0.89
N ALA A 49 -12.88 -15.71 1.46
CA ALA A 49 -11.92 -16.67 2.01
C ALA A 49 -12.54 -17.54 3.14
N ARG A 50 -13.33 -16.94 4.03
CA ARG A 50 -14.04 -17.69 5.08
C ARG A 50 -15.08 -18.65 4.51
N ALA A 51 -15.81 -18.26 3.46
CA ALA A 51 -16.78 -19.13 2.79
C ALA A 51 -16.10 -20.33 2.13
N ILE A 52 -14.95 -20.13 1.47
CA ILE A 52 -14.16 -21.20 0.86
C ILE A 52 -13.61 -22.15 1.93
N LEU A 53 -13.08 -21.61 3.03
CA LEU A 53 -12.54 -22.41 4.12
C LEU A 53 -13.62 -23.27 4.78
N LEU A 54 -14.84 -22.73 4.94
CA LEU A 54 -15.98 -23.47 5.45
C LEU A 54 -16.40 -24.57 4.46
N LEU A 55 -16.43 -24.30 3.18
CA LEU A 55 -16.75 -25.27 2.14
C LEU A 55 -15.73 -26.43 2.12
N LEU A 56 -14.43 -26.11 2.21
CA LEU A 56 -13.35 -27.09 2.36
C LEU A 56 -13.52 -27.96 3.63
N ALA A 57 -13.83 -27.34 4.76
CA ALA A 57 -14.07 -28.07 6.01
C ALA A 57 -15.25 -29.03 5.90
N ILE A 58 -16.34 -28.61 5.23
CA ILE A 58 -17.50 -29.48 4.98
C ILE A 58 -17.12 -30.64 4.04
N THR A 59 -16.33 -30.38 2.99
CA THR A 59 -15.86 -31.43 2.08
C THR A 59 -15.01 -32.48 2.79
N LEU A 60 -14.09 -32.04 3.66
CA LEU A 60 -13.31 -32.96 4.49
C LEU A 60 -14.18 -33.76 5.46
N LEU A 61 -15.19 -33.12 6.05
CA LEU A 61 -16.11 -33.81 6.95
C LEU A 61 -16.94 -34.88 6.21
N THR A 62 -17.43 -34.60 5.00
CA THR A 62 -18.19 -35.57 4.18
C THR A 62 -17.31 -36.72 3.72
N ASP A 63 -16.03 -36.53 3.53
CA ASP A 63 -15.07 -37.60 3.21
C ASP A 63 -14.87 -38.53 4.40
N VAL A 64 -14.66 -37.97 5.60
CA VAL A 64 -14.55 -38.76 6.85
C VAL A 64 -15.83 -39.56 7.17
N LEU A 65 -17.00 -38.99 6.85
CA LEU A 65 -18.30 -39.62 7.06
C LEU A 65 -18.69 -40.62 5.95
N ASN A 66 -17.84 -40.80 4.92
CA ASN A 66 -18.08 -41.65 3.74
C ASN A 66 -19.38 -41.31 2.97
N LEU A 67 -19.74 -40.02 2.90
CA LEU A 67 -20.90 -39.53 2.19
C LEU A 67 -20.56 -39.29 0.70
N TYR A 68 -20.41 -40.34 -0.07
CA TYR A 68 -19.88 -40.32 -1.43
C TYR A 68 -20.58 -39.36 -2.38
N THR A 69 -21.92 -39.33 -2.39
CA THR A 69 -22.70 -38.46 -3.29
C THR A 69 -22.52 -36.99 -2.96
N LEU A 70 -22.53 -36.65 -1.66
CA LEU A 70 -22.36 -35.28 -1.20
C LEU A 70 -20.92 -34.80 -1.43
N ASN A 71 -19.93 -35.65 -1.16
CA ASN A 71 -18.53 -35.38 -1.42
C ASN A 71 -18.29 -35.13 -2.91
N TRP A 72 -18.82 -35.97 -3.79
CA TRP A 72 -18.72 -35.78 -5.24
C TRP A 72 -19.31 -34.43 -5.69
N LEU A 73 -20.51 -34.07 -5.18
CA LEU A 73 -21.18 -32.81 -5.50
C LEU A 73 -20.34 -31.61 -5.02
N LEU A 74 -19.84 -31.63 -3.78
CA LEU A 74 -19.05 -30.57 -3.19
C LEU A 74 -17.71 -30.38 -3.94
N ASN A 75 -17.06 -31.48 -4.34
CA ASN A 75 -15.85 -31.42 -5.14
C ASN A 75 -16.12 -30.78 -6.52
N LYS A 76 -17.26 -31.07 -7.15
CA LYS A 76 -17.65 -30.40 -8.41
C LYS A 76 -17.93 -28.92 -8.23
N ILE A 77 -18.56 -28.53 -7.12
CA ILE A 77 -18.76 -27.11 -6.77
C ILE A 77 -17.42 -26.41 -6.54
N LEU A 78 -16.47 -27.04 -5.86
CA LEU A 78 -15.12 -26.51 -5.64
C LEU A 78 -14.35 -26.34 -6.96
N GLU A 79 -14.43 -27.33 -7.85
CA GLU A 79 -13.76 -27.31 -9.16
C GLU A 79 -14.25 -26.13 -10.04
N VAL A 80 -15.57 -25.98 -10.16
CA VAL A 80 -16.17 -24.85 -10.90
C VAL A 80 -15.98 -23.54 -10.17
N GLY A 81 -16.08 -23.57 -8.83
CA GLY A 81 -15.88 -22.40 -7.96
C GLY A 81 -14.47 -21.84 -8.02
N ALA A 82 -13.45 -22.69 -8.19
CA ALA A 82 -12.07 -22.25 -8.34
C ALA A 82 -11.89 -21.41 -9.62
N ILE A 83 -12.51 -21.80 -10.73
CA ILE A 83 -12.48 -21.02 -11.97
C ILE A 83 -13.22 -19.69 -11.80
N ALA A 84 -14.42 -19.72 -11.20
CA ALA A 84 -15.18 -18.51 -10.91
C ALA A 84 -14.42 -17.56 -10.00
N LEU A 85 -13.69 -18.10 -9.01
CA LEU A 85 -12.86 -17.33 -8.09
C LEU A 85 -11.75 -16.57 -8.83
N ILE A 86 -11.05 -17.24 -9.76
CA ILE A 86 -9.99 -16.61 -10.56
C ILE A 86 -10.57 -15.44 -11.36
N ILE A 87 -11.74 -15.60 -11.95
CA ILE A 87 -12.41 -14.56 -12.74
C ILE A 87 -12.80 -13.38 -11.83
N VAL A 88 -13.38 -13.64 -10.66
CA VAL A 88 -13.80 -12.60 -9.71
C VAL A 88 -12.61 -11.84 -9.14
N PHE A 89 -11.50 -12.53 -8.85
CA PHE A 89 -10.28 -11.91 -8.30
C PHE A 89 -9.29 -11.47 -9.38
N GLN A 90 -9.62 -11.57 -10.66
CA GLN A 90 -8.78 -11.09 -11.76
C GLN A 90 -8.30 -9.64 -11.56
N PRO A 91 -9.15 -8.66 -11.19
CA PRO A 91 -8.69 -7.29 -10.99
C PRO A 91 -7.74 -7.14 -9.80
N GLU A 92 -7.94 -7.90 -8.71
CA GLU A 92 -7.06 -7.88 -7.53
C GLU A 92 -5.71 -8.52 -7.84
N LEU A 93 -5.70 -9.65 -8.55
CA LEU A 93 -4.48 -10.31 -9.01
C LEU A 93 -3.68 -9.41 -9.96
N ARG A 94 -4.36 -8.75 -10.90
CA ARG A 94 -3.74 -7.79 -11.80
C ARG A 94 -3.09 -6.64 -11.02
N ARG A 95 -3.81 -6.02 -10.07
CA ARG A 95 -3.26 -4.96 -9.21
C ARG A 95 -2.07 -5.44 -8.37
N ALA A 96 -2.11 -6.68 -7.86
CA ALA A 96 -0.99 -7.26 -7.11
C ALA A 96 0.24 -7.47 -7.99
N LEU A 97 0.07 -7.96 -9.22
CA LEU A 97 1.15 -8.15 -10.20
C LEU A 97 1.72 -6.81 -10.67
N GLU A 98 0.87 -5.81 -10.92
CA GLU A 98 1.28 -4.44 -11.27
C GLU A 98 2.12 -3.81 -10.15
N ARG A 99 1.76 -4.00 -8.87
CA ARG A 99 2.56 -3.53 -7.72
C ARG A 99 3.94 -4.19 -7.68
N VAL A 100 4.02 -5.51 -7.86
CA VAL A 100 5.30 -6.23 -7.91
C VAL A 100 6.14 -5.79 -9.12
N GLY A 101 5.51 -5.61 -10.28
CA GLY A 101 6.17 -5.16 -11.51
C GLY A 101 6.69 -3.71 -11.40
N ALA A 102 5.90 -2.81 -10.82
CA ALA A 102 6.29 -1.42 -10.61
C ALA A 102 7.47 -1.28 -9.63
N GLN A 103 7.47 -2.06 -8.55
CA GLN A 103 8.59 -2.08 -7.60
C GLN A 103 9.90 -2.57 -8.22
N LEU A 104 9.84 -3.58 -9.07
CA LEU A 104 11.02 -4.09 -9.79
C LEU A 104 11.57 -3.07 -10.81
N HIS A 105 10.69 -2.39 -11.55
CA HIS A 105 11.09 -1.43 -12.58
C HIS A 105 11.65 -0.12 -12.00
N PHE A 106 11.05 0.37 -10.91
CA PHE A 106 11.51 1.57 -10.21
C PHE A 106 12.89 1.35 -9.54
N HIS A 107 13.16 0.17 -9.01
CA HIS A 107 14.44 -0.14 -8.34
C HIS A 107 15.63 -0.24 -9.29
N LEU A 108 15.42 -0.61 -10.56
CA LEU A 108 16.52 -0.75 -11.54
C LEU A 108 16.96 0.57 -12.16
N LEU A 109 16.11 1.62 -12.16
CA LEU A 109 16.39 2.89 -12.85
C LEU A 109 16.69 4.08 -11.92
N SER A 110 16.47 3.99 -10.59
CA SER A 110 16.50 5.15 -9.67
C SER A 110 17.72 5.22 -8.75
N SER A 111 18.87 4.66 -9.11
CA SER A 111 19.96 4.38 -8.15
C SER A 111 20.75 5.60 -7.63
N GLU A 112 20.76 6.78 -8.24
CA GLU A 112 21.57 7.92 -7.74
C GLU A 112 20.93 9.32 -7.81
N SER A 113 19.93 9.54 -8.65
CA SER A 113 19.26 10.85 -8.78
C SER A 113 18.09 11.10 -7.82
N GLY A 114 17.52 10.07 -7.22
CA GLY A 114 16.26 10.16 -6.44
C GLY A 114 16.36 11.04 -5.20
N ALA A 115 17.34 10.80 -4.34
CA ALA A 115 17.45 11.49 -3.05
C ALA A 115 17.68 13.01 -3.16
N THR A 116 18.35 13.46 -4.23
CA THR A 116 18.56 14.90 -4.49
C THR A 116 17.27 15.54 -4.99
N THR A 117 16.52 14.84 -5.84
CA THR A 117 15.24 15.29 -6.37
C THR A 117 14.18 15.39 -5.29
N GLU A 118 14.10 14.41 -4.38
CA GLU A 118 13.14 14.43 -3.27
C GLU A 118 13.44 15.53 -2.25
N LYS A 119 14.70 15.75 -1.90
CA LYS A 119 15.09 16.89 -1.03
C LYS A 119 14.71 18.23 -1.66
N SER A 120 14.94 18.38 -2.96
CA SER A 120 14.52 19.56 -3.72
C SER A 120 13.00 19.73 -3.71
N ALA A 121 12.25 18.64 -3.91
CA ALA A 121 10.80 18.64 -3.89
C ALA A 121 10.23 19.02 -2.51
N ILE A 122 10.81 18.51 -1.41
CA ILE A 122 10.43 18.88 -0.04
C ILE A 122 10.64 20.38 0.18
N SER A 123 11.82 20.90 -0.19
CA SER A 123 12.13 22.34 -0.03
C SER A 123 11.17 23.23 -0.82
N ALA A 124 10.92 22.88 -2.10
CA ALA A 124 9.99 23.61 -2.95
C ALA A 124 8.54 23.56 -2.41
N THR A 125 8.12 22.41 -1.86
CA THR A 125 6.80 22.26 -1.22
C THR A 125 6.65 23.16 -0.01
N VAL A 126 7.65 23.20 0.88
CA VAL A 126 7.60 24.03 2.09
C VAL A 126 7.52 25.50 1.72
N GLN A 127 8.32 25.97 0.75
CA GLN A 127 8.29 27.35 0.25
C GLN A 127 6.93 27.69 -0.36
N ALA A 128 6.40 26.81 -1.22
CA ALA A 128 5.07 27.00 -1.81
C ALA A 128 3.97 27.06 -0.75
N CYS A 129 3.96 26.12 0.21
CA CYS A 129 2.98 26.09 1.29
C CYS A 129 3.05 27.31 2.20
N GLU A 130 4.26 27.84 2.47
CA GLU A 130 4.42 29.07 3.27
C GLU A 130 3.79 30.28 2.58
N ILE A 131 4.00 30.45 1.26
CA ILE A 131 3.43 31.54 0.48
C ILE A 131 1.90 31.38 0.38
N MET A 132 1.43 30.19 0.00
CA MET A 132 0.00 29.89 -0.16
C MET A 132 -0.77 29.94 1.16
N SER A 133 -0.11 29.66 2.29
CA SER A 133 -0.67 29.86 3.63
C SER A 133 -0.95 31.33 3.91
N ARG A 134 -0.02 32.24 3.58
CA ARG A 134 -0.19 33.69 3.73
C ARG A 134 -1.27 34.24 2.81
N GLU A 135 -1.34 33.71 1.58
CA GLU A 135 -2.31 34.09 0.55
C GLU A 135 -3.69 33.43 0.75
N ARG A 136 -3.82 32.51 1.70
CA ARG A 136 -5.02 31.67 1.96
C ARG A 136 -5.48 30.93 0.71
N VAL A 137 -4.54 30.33 0.01
CA VAL A 137 -4.80 29.46 -1.14
C VAL A 137 -4.94 28.02 -0.64
N GLY A 138 -6.05 27.37 -0.99
CA GLY A 138 -6.33 25.98 -0.62
C GLY A 138 -5.40 25.02 -1.34
N VAL A 139 -4.74 24.14 -0.60
CA VAL A 139 -3.80 23.13 -1.14
C VAL A 139 -4.20 21.74 -0.67
N LEU A 140 -4.14 20.78 -1.56
CA LEU A 140 -4.18 19.34 -1.28
C LEU A 140 -3.07 18.66 -2.07
N LEU A 141 -1.94 18.43 -1.42
CA LEU A 141 -0.73 17.85 -2.04
C LEU A 141 -0.44 16.49 -1.40
N ILE A 142 -0.34 15.45 -2.22
CA ILE A 142 -0.21 14.07 -1.79
C ILE A 142 1.12 13.51 -2.26
N PHE A 143 1.96 13.11 -1.31
CA PHE A 143 3.19 12.39 -1.59
C PHE A 143 2.90 10.89 -1.56
N GLU A 144 2.93 10.27 -2.73
CA GLU A 144 2.80 8.82 -2.88
C GLU A 144 4.04 8.11 -2.32
N ARG A 145 3.82 7.00 -1.60
CA ARG A 145 4.90 6.18 -1.04
C ARG A 145 4.87 4.77 -1.64
N GLU A 146 4.58 3.74 -0.84
CA GLU A 146 4.56 2.36 -1.31
C GLU A 146 3.24 1.97 -1.98
N THR A 147 2.13 2.57 -1.53
CA THR A 147 0.80 2.32 -2.10
C THR A 147 0.59 3.16 -3.35
N PRO A 148 0.50 2.55 -4.56
CA PRO A 148 0.28 3.29 -5.79
C PRO A 148 -1.10 3.98 -5.81
N LEU A 149 -1.13 5.22 -6.30
CA LEU A 149 -2.34 6.04 -6.41
C LEU A 149 -2.83 6.19 -7.87
N ASP A 150 -2.41 5.29 -8.77
CA ASP A 150 -2.73 5.34 -10.21
C ASP A 150 -4.22 5.38 -10.51
N GLU A 151 -5.06 4.80 -9.65
CA GLU A 151 -6.51 4.82 -9.84
C GLU A 151 -7.09 6.24 -9.78
N TYR A 152 -6.48 7.13 -9.00
CA TYR A 152 -6.93 8.53 -8.88
C TYR A 152 -6.44 9.42 -10.03
N PHE A 153 -5.38 9.02 -10.75
CA PHE A 153 -4.89 9.76 -11.93
C PHE A 153 -5.94 9.86 -13.03
N LYS A 154 -6.85 8.88 -13.12
CA LYS A 154 -7.93 8.85 -14.11
C LYS A 154 -8.95 9.98 -13.92
N THR A 155 -9.02 10.55 -12.73
CA THR A 155 -9.95 11.64 -12.39
C THR A 155 -9.34 13.01 -12.61
N GLY A 156 -8.01 13.09 -12.77
CA GLY A 156 -7.24 14.31 -12.95
C GLY A 156 -6.53 14.37 -14.30
N THR A 157 -5.57 15.24 -14.39
CA THR A 157 -4.71 15.42 -15.57
C THR A 157 -3.27 15.00 -15.24
N ILE A 158 -2.68 14.15 -16.07
CA ILE A 158 -1.25 13.78 -15.97
C ILE A 158 -0.41 14.99 -16.32
N VAL A 159 0.51 15.37 -15.45
CA VAL A 159 1.39 16.55 -15.60
C VAL A 159 2.82 16.15 -15.90
N ASP A 160 3.32 15.12 -15.19
CA ASP A 160 4.69 14.59 -15.26
C ASP A 160 5.79 15.68 -15.32
N ALA A 161 5.76 16.61 -14.39
CA ALA A 161 6.67 17.75 -14.34
C ALA A 161 7.55 17.70 -13.08
N GLN A 162 8.75 18.32 -13.16
CA GLN A 162 9.58 18.53 -11.99
C GLN A 162 8.86 19.45 -10.99
N LEU A 163 8.82 19.03 -9.72
CA LEU A 163 8.18 19.81 -8.66
C LEU A 163 9.02 21.07 -8.38
N SER A 164 8.36 22.23 -8.48
CA SER A 164 8.92 23.54 -8.12
C SER A 164 7.87 24.37 -7.37
N GLU A 165 8.33 25.35 -6.61
CA GLU A 165 7.47 26.28 -5.89
C GLU A 165 6.51 27.01 -6.85
N GLN A 166 7.03 27.47 -7.99
CA GLN A 166 6.26 28.20 -9.02
C GLN A 166 5.19 27.29 -9.65
N LEU A 167 5.52 26.03 -9.94
CA LEU A 167 4.56 25.08 -10.51
C LEU A 167 3.41 24.81 -9.53
N LEU A 168 3.71 24.57 -8.24
CA LEU A 168 2.68 24.33 -7.23
C LEU A 168 1.77 25.53 -7.09
N ARG A 169 2.31 26.74 -7.02
CA ARG A 169 1.52 27.97 -6.95
C ARG A 169 0.63 28.16 -8.16
N ASN A 170 1.11 27.80 -9.35
CA ASN A 170 0.30 27.87 -10.57
C ASN A 170 -0.83 26.83 -10.57
N LEU A 171 -0.55 25.58 -10.16
CA LEU A 171 -1.54 24.52 -10.10
C LEU A 171 -2.68 24.85 -9.12
N PHE A 172 -2.35 25.41 -7.95
CA PHE A 172 -3.35 25.78 -6.93
C PHE A 172 -3.86 27.20 -7.05
N PHE A 173 -3.43 27.95 -8.09
CA PHE A 173 -3.92 29.29 -8.31
C PHE A 173 -5.44 29.29 -8.50
N LYS A 174 -6.14 30.11 -7.73
CA LYS A 174 -7.60 30.19 -7.75
C LYS A 174 -8.12 30.49 -9.16
N ASN A 175 -9.10 29.73 -9.61
CA ASN A 175 -9.67 29.76 -10.96
C ASN A 175 -8.78 29.14 -12.07
N SER A 176 -7.64 28.53 -11.78
CA SER A 176 -6.96 27.69 -12.76
C SER A 176 -7.74 26.36 -12.96
N PRO A 177 -7.69 25.74 -14.15
CA PRO A 177 -8.44 24.50 -14.42
C PRO A 177 -8.08 23.32 -13.51
N LEU A 178 -6.90 23.32 -12.90
CA LEU A 178 -6.38 22.21 -12.09
C LEU A 178 -6.36 22.48 -10.58
N HIS A 179 -6.88 23.63 -10.12
CA HIS A 179 -6.81 24.03 -8.70
C HIS A 179 -7.77 23.25 -7.80
N ASP A 180 -8.86 22.74 -8.39
CA ASP A 180 -9.84 21.94 -7.65
C ASP A 180 -9.49 20.45 -7.72
N GLY A 181 -9.13 19.92 -6.57
CA GLY A 181 -8.65 18.56 -6.43
C GLY A 181 -7.22 18.46 -5.85
N ALA A 182 -6.68 17.25 -5.88
CA ALA A 182 -5.37 16.97 -5.34
C ALA A 182 -4.28 17.01 -6.43
N VAL A 183 -3.09 17.43 -6.01
CA VAL A 183 -1.85 17.22 -6.78
C VAL A 183 -1.13 16.03 -6.18
N ILE A 184 -0.81 15.03 -7.01
CA ILE A 184 -0.11 13.82 -6.59
C ILE A 184 1.36 13.92 -7.02
N VAL A 185 2.25 13.70 -6.04
CA VAL A 185 3.71 13.70 -6.22
C VAL A 185 4.22 12.28 -6.10
N ARG A 186 4.98 11.84 -7.09
CA ARG A 186 5.64 10.53 -7.15
C ARG A 186 7.12 10.73 -7.46
N GLY A 187 8.01 10.21 -6.61
CA GLY A 187 9.46 10.30 -6.81
C GLY A 187 9.98 11.73 -6.97
N GLY A 188 9.43 12.69 -6.20
CA GLY A 188 9.81 14.10 -6.27
C GLY A 188 9.31 14.88 -7.51
N ARG A 189 8.41 14.29 -8.31
CA ARG A 189 7.79 14.91 -9.49
C ARG A 189 6.28 15.04 -9.31
N VAL A 190 5.70 16.06 -9.88
CA VAL A 190 4.23 16.20 -10.00
C VAL A 190 3.75 15.18 -11.04
N ALA A 191 3.11 14.10 -10.61
CA ALA A 191 2.61 13.05 -11.49
C ALA A 191 1.28 13.47 -12.13
N ALA A 192 0.32 13.92 -11.32
CA ALA A 192 -1.01 14.34 -11.78
C ALA A 192 -1.54 15.50 -10.92
N ALA A 193 -2.50 16.25 -11.46
CA ALA A 193 -3.17 17.36 -10.79
C ALA A 193 -4.68 17.34 -11.05
N GLY A 194 -5.46 17.97 -10.16
CA GLY A 194 -6.92 17.98 -10.22
C GLY A 194 -7.55 16.61 -9.92
N CYS A 195 -6.86 15.78 -9.14
CA CYS A 195 -7.34 14.42 -8.82
C CYS A 195 -8.40 14.46 -7.73
N VAL A 196 -9.46 13.66 -7.90
CA VAL A 196 -10.53 13.47 -6.90
C VAL A 196 -10.13 12.37 -5.94
N MET A 197 -10.07 12.70 -4.64
CA MET A 197 -9.63 11.81 -3.58
C MET A 197 -10.81 11.38 -2.69
N PRO A 198 -10.71 10.21 -2.03
CA PRO A 198 -11.74 9.74 -1.11
C PRO A 198 -11.86 10.67 0.10
N LEU A 199 -13.08 10.92 0.54
CA LEU A 199 -13.35 11.68 1.75
C LEU A 199 -13.41 10.75 2.95
N SER A 200 -12.87 11.20 4.09
CA SER A 200 -13.00 10.46 5.36
C SER A 200 -14.41 10.58 5.91
N ASP A 201 -14.99 9.45 6.29
CA ASP A 201 -16.27 9.35 6.99
C ASP A 201 -16.11 9.34 8.52
N ASN A 202 -14.90 9.61 9.03
CA ASN A 202 -14.60 9.56 10.45
C ASN A 202 -15.42 10.63 11.23
N PRO A 203 -16.35 10.23 12.12
CA PRO A 203 -17.19 11.17 12.88
C PRO A 203 -16.41 11.95 13.94
N HIS A 204 -15.20 11.52 14.28
CA HIS A 204 -14.36 12.21 15.27
C HIS A 204 -13.56 13.38 14.67
N LEU A 205 -13.63 13.59 13.36
CA LEU A 205 -13.02 14.75 12.74
C LEU A 205 -13.80 16.02 13.12
N PRO A 206 -13.10 17.11 13.49
CA PRO A 206 -13.73 18.38 13.77
C PRO A 206 -14.64 18.84 12.63
N SER A 207 -15.81 19.40 12.97
CA SER A 207 -16.82 19.84 12.00
C SER A 207 -16.40 21.07 11.19
N ASP A 208 -15.38 21.79 11.65
CA ASP A 208 -14.76 22.96 11.00
C ASP A 208 -13.83 22.60 9.85
N LEU A 209 -13.65 21.30 9.55
CA LEU A 209 -12.76 20.86 8.48
C LEU A 209 -13.48 20.86 7.13
N GLY A 210 -12.93 21.62 6.18
CA GLY A 210 -13.38 21.65 4.79
C GLY A 210 -13.06 20.34 4.02
N THR A 211 -13.55 20.28 2.78
CA THR A 211 -13.46 19.11 1.90
C THR A 211 -12.02 18.66 1.67
N ARG A 212 -11.04 19.58 1.51
CA ARG A 212 -9.63 19.26 1.34
C ARG A 212 -9.03 18.54 2.54
N HIS A 213 -9.41 18.92 3.75
CA HIS A 213 -8.96 18.22 4.96
C HIS A 213 -9.55 16.81 5.05
N ARG A 214 -10.86 16.67 4.77
CA ARG A 214 -11.52 15.35 4.75
C ARG A 214 -10.93 14.45 3.66
N ALA A 215 -10.62 15.00 2.48
CA ALA A 215 -9.94 14.27 1.42
C ALA A 215 -8.51 13.85 1.82
N GLY A 216 -7.78 14.74 2.48
CA GLY A 216 -6.43 14.41 2.97
C GLY A 216 -6.41 13.30 4.00
N VAL A 217 -7.32 13.34 4.98
CA VAL A 217 -7.48 12.27 5.97
C VAL A 217 -7.92 10.98 5.28
N GLY A 218 -8.98 11.02 4.43
CA GLY A 218 -9.50 9.84 3.74
C GLY A 218 -8.45 9.16 2.86
N THR A 219 -7.61 9.94 2.17
CA THR A 219 -6.47 9.38 1.42
C THR A 219 -5.48 8.69 2.34
N SER A 220 -5.14 9.28 3.48
CA SER A 220 -4.20 8.69 4.44
C SER A 220 -4.77 7.52 5.24
N GLU A 221 -6.10 7.28 5.22
CA GLU A 221 -6.75 6.10 5.79
C GLU A 221 -6.63 4.88 4.86
N VAL A 222 -6.63 5.10 3.54
CA VAL A 222 -6.61 4.02 2.53
C VAL A 222 -5.23 3.78 1.91
N SER A 223 -4.26 4.64 2.22
CA SER A 223 -2.89 4.55 1.72
C SER A 223 -1.88 4.96 2.78
N ASP A 224 -0.60 4.71 2.52
CA ASP A 224 0.53 5.17 3.33
C ASP A 224 1.06 6.54 2.90
N ALA A 225 0.32 7.25 2.04
CA ALA A 225 0.69 8.56 1.53
C ALA A 225 0.79 9.61 2.63
N VAL A 226 1.70 10.57 2.44
CA VAL A 226 1.81 11.78 3.26
C VAL A 226 1.06 12.91 2.56
N VAL A 227 0.04 13.46 3.22
CA VAL A 227 -0.82 14.47 2.63
C VAL A 227 -0.63 15.83 3.30
N VAL A 228 -0.22 16.81 2.53
CA VAL A 228 -0.08 18.21 2.97
C VAL A 228 -1.32 19.01 2.55
N ILE A 229 -1.91 19.73 3.50
CA ILE A 229 -3.11 20.51 3.30
C ILE A 229 -2.85 21.94 3.75
N VAL A 230 -3.27 22.92 2.95
CA VAL A 230 -3.37 24.32 3.36
C VAL A 230 -4.83 24.74 3.31
N SER A 231 -5.32 25.30 4.41
CA SER A 231 -6.70 25.79 4.50
C SER A 231 -6.87 27.09 3.72
N GLU A 232 -7.89 27.17 2.88
CA GLU A 232 -8.26 28.41 2.19
C GLU A 232 -8.98 29.42 3.11
N GLU A 233 -9.51 28.96 4.27
CA GLU A 233 -10.23 29.82 5.20
C GLU A 233 -9.28 30.62 6.10
N ASN A 234 -8.30 29.92 6.69
CA ASN A 234 -7.42 30.50 7.71
C ASN A 234 -5.92 30.40 7.37
N GLY A 235 -5.56 29.76 6.26
CA GLY A 235 -4.16 29.56 5.84
C GLY A 235 -3.40 28.51 6.66
N THR A 236 -4.06 27.76 7.53
CA THR A 236 -3.41 26.76 8.39
C THR A 236 -2.80 25.65 7.57
N ILE A 237 -1.52 25.35 7.80
CA ILE A 237 -0.83 24.19 7.22
C ILE A 237 -1.08 22.98 8.12
N SER A 238 -1.51 21.88 7.52
CA SER A 238 -1.80 20.61 8.18
C SER A 238 -1.19 19.45 7.40
N VAL A 239 -0.92 18.33 8.08
CA VAL A 239 -0.48 17.09 7.44
C VAL A 239 -1.33 15.93 7.94
N ALA A 240 -1.80 15.09 7.01
CA ALA A 240 -2.49 13.85 7.32
C ALA A 240 -1.59 12.65 7.01
N ILE A 241 -1.48 11.69 7.95
CA ILE A 241 -0.70 10.46 7.86
C ILE A 241 -1.45 9.38 8.64
N GLY A 242 -1.72 8.22 8.03
CA GLY A 242 -2.35 7.08 8.70
C GLY A 242 -3.69 7.39 9.36
N GLY A 243 -4.52 8.23 8.73
CA GLY A 243 -5.82 8.67 9.26
C GLY A 243 -5.74 9.76 10.34
N MET A 244 -4.54 10.19 10.74
CA MET A 244 -4.34 11.23 11.74
C MET A 244 -4.01 12.57 11.11
N LEU A 245 -4.66 13.64 11.58
CA LEU A 245 -4.45 15.02 11.12
C LEU A 245 -3.66 15.83 12.14
N LYS A 246 -2.45 16.30 11.77
CA LYS A 246 -1.64 17.25 12.54
C LYS A 246 -1.86 18.65 11.97
N ARG A 247 -2.38 19.58 12.79
CA ARG A 247 -2.76 20.93 12.37
C ARG A 247 -1.76 21.98 12.89
N HIS A 248 -1.83 23.19 12.33
CA HIS A 248 -1.06 24.37 12.77
C HIS A 248 0.46 24.17 12.70
N LEU A 249 0.93 23.59 11.62
CA LEU A 249 2.36 23.36 11.43
C LEU A 249 3.06 24.63 10.97
N ALA A 250 4.18 24.96 11.63
CA ALA A 250 5.10 25.95 11.12
C ALA A 250 5.88 25.38 9.91
N PRO A 251 6.35 26.21 8.96
CA PRO A 251 7.10 25.74 7.78
C PRO A 251 8.29 24.85 8.13
N GLN A 252 9.05 25.19 9.18
CA GLN A 252 10.20 24.39 9.63
C GLN A 252 9.78 23.01 10.18
N THR A 253 8.61 22.94 10.83
CA THR A 253 8.06 21.68 11.35
C THR A 253 7.56 20.82 10.19
N LEU A 254 6.92 21.43 9.17
CA LEU A 254 6.52 20.76 7.94
C LEU A 254 7.74 20.16 7.23
N GLN A 255 8.82 20.94 7.05
CA GLN A 255 10.05 20.47 6.41
C GLN A 255 10.64 19.26 7.15
N ARG A 256 10.73 19.32 8.48
CA ARG A 256 11.27 18.24 9.30
C ARG A 256 10.39 16.99 9.19
N LEU A 257 9.06 17.16 9.22
CA LEU A 257 8.11 16.06 9.11
C LEU A 257 8.20 15.38 7.76
N LEU A 258 8.18 16.15 6.66
CA LEU A 258 8.32 15.60 5.30
C LEU A 258 9.67 14.91 5.10
N SER A 259 10.76 15.48 5.64
CA SER A 259 12.07 14.84 5.56
C SER A 259 12.10 13.51 6.31
N ASN A 260 11.48 13.42 7.48
CA ASN A 260 11.45 12.18 8.26
C ASN A 260 10.59 11.11 7.58
N GLU A 261 9.42 11.48 7.03
CA GLU A 261 8.50 10.50 6.45
C GLU A 261 8.92 10.04 5.05
N LEU A 262 9.51 10.92 4.23
CA LEU A 262 9.85 10.60 2.84
C LEU A 262 11.29 10.11 2.68
N LEU A 263 12.28 10.69 3.42
CA LEU A 263 13.69 10.34 3.26
C LEU A 263 14.16 9.21 4.19
N ALA A 264 13.49 8.95 5.32
CA ALA A 264 13.86 7.87 6.23
C ALA A 264 13.65 6.49 5.59
N ASP A 265 12.57 6.30 4.85
CA ASP A 265 12.28 5.06 4.13
C ASP A 265 13.37 4.70 3.10
N GLU A 266 13.96 5.69 2.43
CA GLU A 266 15.09 5.45 1.52
C GLU A 266 16.35 5.00 2.25
N ALA A 267 16.61 5.52 3.44
CA ALA A 267 17.79 5.15 4.22
C ALA A 267 17.70 3.71 4.75
N GLU A 268 16.54 3.29 5.22
CA GLU A 268 16.29 1.90 5.65
C GLU A 268 16.36 0.92 4.47
N LYS A 269 15.74 1.25 3.33
CA LYS A 269 15.79 0.43 2.10
C LYS A 269 17.21 0.26 1.59
N LYS A 270 18.02 1.33 1.56
CA LYS A 270 19.45 1.27 1.18
C LYS A 270 20.28 0.41 2.13
N THR A 271 19.96 0.43 3.43
CA THR A 271 20.66 -0.37 4.45
C THR A 271 20.32 -1.85 4.32
N LEU A 272 19.05 -2.20 4.08
CA LEU A 272 18.60 -3.58 3.85
C LEU A 272 19.19 -4.17 2.56
N LEU A 273 19.20 -3.41 1.46
CA LEU A 273 19.78 -3.83 0.19
C LEU A 273 21.31 -4.05 0.29
N LYS A 274 22.04 -3.18 0.99
CA LYS A 274 23.47 -3.37 1.25
C LYS A 274 23.73 -4.62 2.10
N ARG A 275 22.87 -4.94 3.08
CA ARG A 275 22.97 -6.16 3.89
C ARG A 275 22.70 -7.41 3.05
N LEU A 276 21.70 -7.39 2.17
CA LEU A 276 21.37 -8.49 1.27
C LEU A 276 22.47 -8.71 0.21
N ALA A 277 22.95 -7.65 -0.42
CA ALA A 277 24.04 -7.73 -1.39
C ALA A 277 25.36 -8.22 -0.75
N GLY A 278 25.66 -7.79 0.48
CA GLY A 278 26.82 -8.27 1.24
C GLY A 278 26.72 -9.76 1.65
N CYS A 279 25.50 -10.27 1.81
CA CYS A 279 25.27 -11.70 2.11
C CYS A 279 25.50 -12.60 0.87
N PHE A 280 25.14 -12.11 -0.32
CA PHE A 280 25.40 -12.83 -1.59
C PHE A 280 26.87 -12.80 -2.02
N SER A 281 27.57 -11.68 -1.81
CA SER A 281 28.99 -11.53 -2.18
C SER A 281 29.95 -12.38 -1.31
N ARG A 282 29.50 -12.82 -0.12
CA ARG A 282 30.34 -13.61 0.80
C ARG A 282 30.37 -15.11 0.48
N LYS A 283 29.58 -15.58 -0.52
CA LYS A 283 29.47 -17.00 -0.88
C LYS A 283 30.40 -17.42 -2.02
N ASP A 284 31.02 -16.49 -2.74
CA ASP A 284 31.92 -16.80 -3.87
C ASP A 284 33.42 -16.75 -3.54
N GLY A 285 33.78 -16.55 -2.27
CA GLY A 285 35.19 -16.44 -1.84
C GLY A 285 35.78 -17.67 -1.16
N SER A 286 35.14 -18.83 -1.25
CA SER A 286 35.66 -20.10 -0.69
C SER A 286 35.70 -21.18 -1.75
N LYS A 287 36.74 -21.13 -2.59
CA LYS A 287 37.33 -22.29 -3.29
C LYS A 287 38.83 -22.17 -3.23
#